data_3296781ee62020917f99248494544384
#
_entry.id   3296781ee62020917f99248494544384
#
_cell.length_a   1.000
_cell.length_b   1.000
_cell.length_c   1.000
_cell.angle_alpha   90.00
_cell.angle_beta   90.00
_cell.angle_gamma   90.00
#
_symmetry.space_group_name_H-M   'P 1'
#
loop_
_entity.id
_entity.type
_entity.pdbx_description
1 polymer ?
#
loop_
_entity_poly.entity_id
_entity_poly.type
_entity_poly.pdbx_seq_one_letter_code
_entity_poly.pdbx_strand_id
1 'polypeptide(L)'
;MGNEIKTVLLKSVQLYDPDPKGICDLFLCGGRVAAVGRGLAPNLPGVAVLDGSGLTAFPGLVDQHVHFTGGGGECGFRSRVPELSLTDFTTAGVTTAVGLLGTDQRHPQPKGPAGQDQGAE
;
A
#
# COMPACT_ATOMS: atom_id res chain seq x y z
N MET A 1 -3.10 -22.95 -6.99
CA MET A 1 -4.09 -21.87 -7.11
C MET A 1 -3.55 -20.90 -8.13
N GLY A 2 -4.14 -20.90 -9.34
CA GLY A 2 -3.72 -19.99 -10.41
C GLY A 2 -4.02 -18.56 -10.00
N ASN A 3 -3.03 -17.70 -10.16
CA ASN A 3 -3.16 -16.27 -10.00
C ASN A 3 -4.03 -15.77 -11.19
N GLU A 4 -5.34 -15.81 -11.03
CA GLU A 4 -6.24 -15.28 -12.05
C GLU A 4 -5.97 -13.77 -12.15
N ILE A 5 -5.35 -13.37 -13.24
CA ILE A 5 -5.14 -11.96 -13.58
C ILE A 5 -6.53 -11.37 -13.79
N LYS A 6 -7.07 -10.74 -12.77
CA LYS A 6 -8.38 -10.10 -12.86
C LYS A 6 -8.29 -8.94 -13.83
N THR A 7 -9.10 -9.02 -14.87
CA THR A 7 -9.31 -7.94 -15.80
C THR A 7 -10.57 -7.19 -15.42
N VAL A 8 -10.46 -5.89 -15.20
CA VAL A 8 -11.55 -5.05 -14.69
C VAL A 8 -11.76 -3.85 -15.59
N LEU A 9 -12.99 -3.57 -15.94
CA LEU A 9 -13.42 -2.33 -16.54
C LEU A 9 -14.21 -1.53 -15.51
N LEU A 10 -13.61 -0.47 -14.98
CA LEU A 10 -14.28 0.47 -14.09
C LEU A 10 -14.87 1.61 -14.92
N LYS A 11 -16.18 1.78 -14.87
CA LYS A 11 -16.89 2.75 -15.71
C LYS A 11 -17.28 4.00 -14.94
N SER A 12 -17.27 5.12 -15.64
CA SER A 12 -17.88 6.40 -15.21
C SER A 12 -17.31 6.96 -13.91
N VAL A 13 -16.00 6.85 -13.69
CA VAL A 13 -15.34 7.47 -12.52
C VAL A 13 -14.90 8.89 -12.81
N GLN A 14 -14.92 9.77 -11.82
CA GLN A 14 -14.25 11.06 -11.87
C GLN A 14 -12.73 10.82 -11.72
N LEU A 15 -11.97 11.00 -12.79
CA LEU A 15 -10.54 10.71 -12.80
C LEU A 15 -9.68 11.95 -12.57
N TYR A 16 -8.65 11.79 -11.73
CA TYR A 16 -7.52 12.72 -11.55
C TYR A 16 -6.20 12.01 -11.83
N ASP A 17 -5.27 12.68 -12.58
CA ASP A 17 -3.96 12.09 -12.95
C ASP A 17 -2.94 13.21 -13.33
N PRO A 18 -2.32 13.90 -12.38
CA PRO A 18 -2.87 14.44 -11.14
C PRO A 18 -4.00 15.46 -11.40
N ASP A 19 -4.05 16.05 -12.60
CA ASP A 19 -5.06 16.99 -13.01
C ASP A 19 -6.40 16.32 -13.29
N PRO A 20 -7.53 17.06 -13.16
CA PRO A 20 -8.84 16.50 -13.43
C PRO A 20 -9.00 16.12 -14.92
N LYS A 21 -9.33 14.87 -15.16
CA LYS A 21 -9.61 14.32 -16.51
C LYS A 21 -11.10 14.24 -16.82
N GLY A 22 -11.96 14.51 -15.82
CA GLY A 22 -13.41 14.38 -15.92
C GLY A 22 -13.87 12.93 -15.77
N ILE A 23 -15.08 12.63 -16.22
CA ILE A 23 -15.66 11.29 -16.14
C ILE A 23 -15.04 10.41 -17.23
N CYS A 24 -14.40 9.33 -16.80
CA CYS A 24 -13.70 8.38 -17.66
C CYS A 24 -13.99 6.94 -17.25
N ASP A 25 -13.71 6.00 -18.15
CA ASP A 25 -13.62 4.58 -17.87
C ASP A 25 -12.14 4.20 -17.74
N LEU A 26 -11.83 3.28 -16.80
CA LEU A 26 -10.50 2.72 -16.61
C LEU A 26 -10.52 1.23 -16.91
N PHE A 27 -9.66 0.80 -17.82
CA PHE A 27 -9.47 -0.61 -18.11
C PHE A 27 -8.19 -1.10 -17.44
N LEU A 28 -8.35 -2.03 -16.51
CA LEU A 28 -7.27 -2.60 -15.70
C LEU A 28 -7.02 -4.03 -16.17
N CYS A 29 -5.76 -4.33 -16.51
CA CYS A 29 -5.36 -5.66 -16.94
C CYS A 29 -3.91 -5.92 -16.50
N GLY A 30 -3.64 -7.11 -15.98
CA GLY A 30 -2.30 -7.51 -15.59
C GLY A 30 -1.68 -6.62 -14.49
N GLY A 31 -2.50 -6.08 -13.58
CA GLY A 31 -2.04 -5.18 -12.52
C GLY A 31 -1.66 -3.76 -12.99
N ARG A 32 -2.07 -3.38 -14.21
CA ARG A 32 -1.77 -2.07 -14.82
C ARG A 32 -3.05 -1.41 -15.34
N VAL A 33 -3.01 -0.09 -15.44
CA VAL A 33 -3.99 0.67 -16.22
C VAL A 33 -3.65 0.49 -17.68
N ALA A 34 -4.44 -0.32 -18.39
CA ALA A 34 -4.21 -0.65 -19.80
C ALA A 34 -4.81 0.39 -20.73
N ALA A 35 -5.93 1.03 -20.33
CA ALA A 35 -6.54 2.12 -21.09
C ALA A 35 -7.34 3.06 -20.19
N VAL A 36 -7.38 4.31 -20.59
CA VAL A 36 -8.23 5.37 -20.01
C VAL A 36 -8.99 6.03 -21.15
N GLY A 37 -10.31 6.19 -21.01
CA GLY A 37 -11.12 6.82 -22.03
C GLY A 37 -12.58 6.89 -21.67
N ARG A 38 -13.41 7.24 -22.64
CA ARG A 38 -14.87 7.24 -22.48
C ARG A 38 -15.47 6.15 -23.37
N GLY A 39 -16.47 5.45 -22.85
CA GLY A 39 -17.16 4.41 -23.59
C GLY A 39 -16.28 3.20 -23.92
N LEU A 40 -15.31 2.88 -23.09
CA LEU A 40 -14.47 1.71 -23.29
C LEU A 40 -15.31 0.43 -23.25
N ALA A 41 -15.10 -0.42 -24.25
CA ALA A 41 -15.79 -1.70 -24.39
C ALA A 41 -14.76 -2.76 -24.85
N PRO A 42 -13.87 -3.22 -23.98
CA PRO A 42 -12.88 -4.23 -24.33
C PRO A 42 -13.60 -5.54 -24.67
N ASN A 43 -13.33 -6.07 -25.86
CA ASN A 43 -13.88 -7.35 -26.30
C ASN A 43 -12.97 -8.50 -25.83
N LEU A 44 -12.97 -8.74 -24.52
CA LEU A 44 -12.19 -9.80 -23.89
C LEU A 44 -13.10 -10.64 -23.00
N PRO A 45 -12.95 -11.97 -23.01
CA PRO A 45 -13.70 -12.83 -22.10
C PRO A 45 -13.25 -12.60 -20.65
N GLY A 46 -14.20 -12.70 -19.70
CA GLY A 46 -13.88 -12.63 -18.27
C GLY A 46 -13.59 -11.25 -17.71
N VAL A 47 -13.91 -10.18 -18.44
CA VAL A 47 -13.79 -8.81 -17.91
C VAL A 47 -14.89 -8.57 -16.88
N ALA A 48 -14.48 -8.24 -15.65
CA ALA A 48 -15.41 -7.75 -14.63
C ALA A 48 -15.72 -6.27 -14.88
N VAL A 49 -17.00 -5.94 -15.08
CA VAL A 49 -17.44 -4.55 -15.26
C VAL A 49 -17.96 -4.02 -13.93
N LEU A 50 -17.38 -2.92 -13.46
CA LEU A 50 -17.76 -2.24 -12.22
C LEU A 50 -18.30 -0.85 -12.55
N ASP A 51 -19.40 -0.47 -11.91
CA ASP A 51 -19.91 0.90 -11.98
C ASP A 51 -19.16 1.77 -10.96
N GLY A 52 -18.49 2.79 -11.46
CA GLY A 52 -17.78 3.78 -10.66
C GLY A 52 -18.49 5.13 -10.57
N SER A 53 -19.78 5.19 -10.96
CA SER A 53 -20.54 6.43 -10.90
C SER A 53 -20.57 7.01 -9.48
N GLY A 54 -20.21 8.27 -9.36
CA GLY A 54 -20.10 8.96 -8.07
C GLY A 54 -18.82 8.67 -7.29
N LEU A 55 -17.92 7.82 -7.81
CA LEU A 55 -16.60 7.58 -7.23
C LEU A 55 -15.54 8.46 -7.90
N THR A 56 -14.48 8.73 -7.14
CA THR A 56 -13.29 9.41 -7.63
C THR A 56 -12.13 8.43 -7.70
N ALA A 57 -11.45 8.39 -8.84
CA ALA A 57 -10.23 7.64 -9.03
C ALA A 57 -9.03 8.59 -9.13
N PHE A 58 -7.96 8.27 -8.43
CA PHE A 58 -6.68 8.98 -8.47
C PHE A 58 -5.54 7.97 -8.27
N PRO A 59 -4.29 8.32 -8.63
CA PRO A 59 -3.14 7.47 -8.37
C PRO A 59 -3.05 7.12 -6.87
N GLY A 60 -2.63 5.89 -6.58
CA GLY A 60 -2.46 5.46 -5.19
C GLY A 60 -1.52 6.36 -4.42
N LEU A 61 -1.81 6.58 -3.15
CA LEU A 61 -1.04 7.46 -2.29
C LEU A 61 0.35 6.87 -2.02
N VAL A 62 1.34 7.74 -1.96
CA VAL A 62 2.71 7.41 -1.58
C VAL A 62 2.99 7.97 -0.19
N ASP A 63 3.17 7.09 0.79
CA ASP A 63 3.59 7.49 2.13
C ASP A 63 5.12 7.38 2.21
N GLN A 64 5.78 8.51 2.35
CA GLN A 64 7.24 8.61 2.34
C GLN A 64 7.88 8.39 3.71
N HIS A 65 7.10 8.18 4.77
CA HIS A 65 7.63 8.06 6.13
C HIS A 65 6.74 7.14 6.98
N VAL A 66 7.07 5.86 7.01
CA VAL A 66 6.28 4.85 7.73
C VAL A 66 7.16 4.03 8.67
N HIS A 67 6.70 3.85 9.90
CA HIS A 67 7.30 2.92 10.85
C HIS A 67 6.46 1.63 10.89
N PHE A 68 6.76 0.67 10.01
CA PHE A 68 6.00 -0.58 9.88
C PHE A 68 5.93 -1.40 11.17
N THR A 69 7.02 -1.39 11.94
CA THR A 69 7.14 -2.13 13.20
C THR A 69 6.63 -1.34 14.40
N GLY A 70 5.94 -0.22 14.13
CA GLY A 70 5.57 0.72 15.17
C GLY A 70 6.76 1.54 15.65
N GLY A 71 6.61 2.16 16.80
CA GLY A 71 7.68 3.00 17.37
C GLY A 71 7.27 3.64 18.68
N GLY A 72 8.14 4.48 19.23
CA GLY A 72 7.92 5.16 20.50
C GLY A 72 8.17 4.25 21.71
N GLY A 73 7.52 4.54 22.81
CA GLY A 73 7.68 3.80 24.06
C GLY A 73 8.66 4.43 25.04
N GLU A 74 9.23 5.59 24.73
CA GLU A 74 10.17 6.33 25.60
C GLU A 74 9.51 6.73 26.93
N CYS A 75 8.21 7.00 26.90
CA CYS A 75 7.41 7.31 28.09
C CYS A 75 6.62 6.09 28.62
N GLY A 76 7.06 4.87 28.28
CA GLY A 76 6.43 3.61 28.68
C GLY A 76 5.42 3.09 27.66
N PHE A 77 4.76 1.98 27.98
CA PHE A 77 3.86 1.27 27.06
C PHE A 77 2.73 2.11 26.46
N ARG A 78 2.29 3.15 27.17
CA ARG A 78 1.20 4.03 26.71
C ARG A 78 1.60 4.95 25.55
N SER A 79 2.90 5.16 25.33
CA SER A 79 3.44 5.99 24.26
C SER A 79 3.88 5.17 23.04
N ARG A 80 3.63 3.86 23.05
CA ARG A 80 3.98 2.98 21.94
C ARG A 80 2.91 3.01 20.84
N VAL A 81 3.34 3.21 19.60
CA VAL A 81 2.51 3.02 18.41
C VAL A 81 2.65 1.55 17.98
N PRO A 82 1.53 0.83 17.76
CA PRO A 82 1.57 -0.56 17.34
C PRO A 82 2.12 -0.72 15.92
N GLU A 83 2.43 -1.95 15.56
CA GLU A 83 2.78 -2.33 14.18
C GLU A 83 1.60 -2.07 13.24
N LEU A 84 1.91 -1.70 12.00
CA LEU A 84 0.92 -1.49 10.95
C LEU A 84 0.67 -2.78 10.18
N SER A 85 -0.59 -3.06 9.89
CA SER A 85 -0.98 -4.15 9.02
C SER A 85 -1.07 -3.70 7.56
N LEU A 86 -1.03 -4.64 6.62
CA LEU A 86 -1.23 -4.33 5.20
C LEU A 86 -2.61 -3.67 4.95
N THR A 87 -3.61 -4.06 5.73
CA THR A 87 -4.96 -3.52 5.60
C THR A 87 -5.04 -2.05 5.99
N ASP A 88 -4.21 -1.57 6.91
CA ASP A 88 -4.18 -0.14 7.28
C ASP A 88 -3.77 0.71 6.08
N PHE A 89 -2.79 0.25 5.29
CA PHE A 89 -2.37 0.92 4.07
C PHE A 89 -3.43 0.85 2.97
N THR A 90 -3.93 -0.35 2.69
CA THR A 90 -4.84 -0.55 1.56
C THR A 90 -6.18 0.14 1.76
N THR A 91 -6.71 0.17 2.97
CA THR A 91 -7.96 0.89 3.29
C THR A 91 -7.77 2.41 3.29
N ALA A 92 -6.56 2.89 3.55
CA ALA A 92 -6.20 4.31 3.45
C ALA A 92 -5.86 4.74 2.01
N GLY A 93 -5.84 3.80 1.03
CA GLY A 93 -5.47 4.09 -0.36
C GLY A 93 -3.97 4.26 -0.59
N VAL A 94 -3.14 3.86 0.37
CA VAL A 94 -1.68 3.88 0.21
C VAL A 94 -1.25 2.65 -0.60
N THR A 95 -0.56 2.90 -1.71
CA THR A 95 -0.06 1.86 -2.62
C THR A 95 1.46 1.72 -2.61
N THR A 96 2.14 2.72 -2.08
CA THR A 96 3.60 2.75 -1.94
C THR A 96 3.95 3.35 -0.59
N ALA A 97 4.81 2.67 0.18
CA ALA A 97 5.25 3.18 1.46
C ALA A 97 6.77 3.02 1.61
N VAL A 98 7.41 4.06 2.14
CA VAL A 98 8.85 4.05 2.46
C VAL A 98 9.00 3.78 3.95
N GLY A 99 9.48 2.58 4.28
CA GLY A 99 9.75 2.17 5.64
C GLY A 99 10.99 2.83 6.21
N LEU A 100 10.86 3.42 7.38
CA LEU A 100 11.97 3.95 8.16
C LEU A 100 12.11 3.15 9.45
N LEU A 101 13.34 3.01 9.91
CA LEU A 101 13.59 2.46 11.23
C LEU A 101 13.09 3.47 12.26
N GLY A 102 12.20 3.00 13.12
CA GLY A 102 11.72 3.79 14.25
C GLY A 102 12.78 3.90 15.35
N THR A 103 12.49 4.69 16.36
CA THR A 103 13.32 4.83 17.58
C THR A 103 13.27 3.57 18.47
N ASP A 104 12.92 2.43 17.92
CA ASP A 104 12.81 1.16 18.65
C ASP A 104 14.20 0.61 19.01
N GLN A 105 14.94 1.39 19.80
CA GLN A 105 16.21 0.95 20.41
C GLN A 105 16.03 -0.13 21.48
N ARG A 106 14.80 -0.61 21.73
CA ARG A 106 14.47 -1.54 22.81
C ARG A 106 14.06 -2.93 22.39
N HIS A 107 14.20 -3.32 21.13
CA HIS A 107 14.30 -4.75 20.87
C HIS A 107 15.65 -5.22 21.38
N PRO A 108 15.67 -6.12 22.39
CA PRO A 108 16.93 -6.75 22.78
C PRO A 108 17.42 -7.46 21.50
N GLN A 109 18.49 -6.94 20.92
CA GLN A 109 19.26 -7.68 19.91
C GLN A 109 19.45 -9.08 20.49
N PRO A 110 19.18 -10.16 19.75
CA PRO A 110 19.54 -11.48 20.22
C PRO A 110 21.01 -11.42 20.63
N LYS A 111 21.26 -11.62 21.91
CA LYS A 111 22.64 -11.69 22.43
C LYS A 111 23.32 -12.75 21.60
N GLY A 112 24.26 -12.35 20.77
CA GLY A 112 25.19 -13.26 20.13
C GLY A 112 25.78 -14.17 21.19
N PRO A 113 26.27 -15.38 20.86
CA PRO A 113 26.85 -16.30 21.81
C PRO A 113 27.88 -15.54 22.66
N ALA A 114 27.72 -15.65 23.96
CA ALA A 114 28.53 -14.93 24.94
C ALA A 114 30.01 -15.10 24.61
N GLY A 115 30.62 -14.01 24.14
CA GLY A 115 32.06 -13.91 24.01
C GLY A 115 32.65 -14.11 25.40
N GLN A 116 33.54 -15.08 25.51
CA GLN A 116 34.29 -15.39 26.70
C GLN A 116 35.01 -14.12 27.19
N ASP A 117 34.68 -13.76 28.39
CA ASP A 117 35.39 -12.76 29.17
C ASP A 117 36.83 -13.28 29.37
N GLN A 118 37.77 -12.78 28.57
CA GLN A 118 39.17 -13.00 28.84
C GLN A 118 39.61 -11.97 29.87
N GLY A 119 39.66 -12.41 31.12
CA GLY A 119 40.27 -11.69 32.17
C GLY A 119 41.72 -11.34 31.82
N ALA A 120 42.05 -10.06 31.98
CA ALA A 120 43.40 -9.58 32.01
C ALA A 120 43.86 -9.50 33.47
N GLU A 121 44.91 -10.23 33.76
CA GLU A 121 45.77 -9.99 34.92
C GLU A 121 46.55 -8.67 34.76
#